data_f24e7ee198e7603928bb4651ac1a7b93
#
_entry.id   f24e7ee198e7603928bb4651ac1a7b93
#
_cell.length_a   1.000
_cell.length_b   1.000
_cell.length_c   1.000
_cell.angle_alpha   90.00
_cell.angle_beta   90.00
_cell.angle_gamma   90.00
#
_symmetry.space_group_name_H-M   'P 1'
#
loop_
_entity.id
_entity.type
_entity.pdbx_description
1 polymer ?
#
loop_
_entity_poly.entity_id
_entity_poly.type
_entity_poly.pdbx_seq_one_letter_code
_entity_poly.pdbx_strand_id
1 'polypeptide(L)'
;MTQHELHVTVNGEEHALACDPDFPLLDVLRAGLGLAGPRFGCGVGLCGACMVIIDGKPRTSCDYPAWAAEGTLVTTVEGLAVGDRLHAVQQAFLDGQAAQCGYCTSGMIVAAAALLAASPAPTEREVREALDGNLCRCGTHGRIVAAVLEAARRPSGQAAP
;
A
#
# COMPACT_ATOMS: atom_id res chain seq x y z
N MET A 1 13.36 21.20 19.00
CA MET A 1 12.78 20.07 18.28
C MET A 1 13.62 18.86 18.69
N THR A 2 13.06 17.98 19.50
CA THR A 2 13.72 16.73 19.92
C THR A 2 13.66 15.79 18.72
N GLN A 3 14.80 15.56 18.06
CA GLN A 3 14.90 14.51 17.03
C GLN A 3 14.80 13.16 17.73
N HIS A 4 13.88 12.35 17.26
CA HIS A 4 13.74 10.95 17.66
C HIS A 4 14.35 10.08 16.56
N GLU A 5 15.08 9.04 16.95
CA GLU A 5 15.57 8.03 16.00
C GLU A 5 14.50 6.95 15.87
N LEU A 6 13.80 6.94 14.75
CA LEU A 6 12.78 5.95 14.42
C LEU A 6 13.46 4.70 13.85
N HIS A 7 13.21 3.55 14.48
CA HIS A 7 13.62 2.23 13.96
C HIS A 7 12.42 1.54 13.34
N VAL A 8 12.46 1.28 12.05
CA VAL A 8 11.37 0.68 11.29
C VAL A 8 11.91 -0.22 10.19
N THR A 9 11.25 -1.34 9.93
CA THR A 9 11.58 -2.19 8.78
C THR A 9 10.67 -1.84 7.63
N VAL A 10 11.23 -1.37 6.51
CA VAL A 10 10.46 -0.97 5.31
C VAL A 10 10.89 -1.85 4.15
N ASN A 11 9.92 -2.55 3.54
CA ASN A 11 10.15 -3.47 2.41
C ASN A 11 11.23 -4.52 2.67
N GLY A 12 11.34 -4.99 3.93
CA GLY A 12 12.31 -5.98 4.36
C GLY A 12 13.68 -5.44 4.76
N GLU A 13 13.91 -4.12 4.68
CA GLU A 13 15.16 -3.45 5.10
C GLU A 13 14.95 -2.68 6.40
N GLU A 14 15.88 -2.82 7.34
CA GLU A 14 15.88 -2.07 8.59
C GLU A 14 16.42 -0.66 8.38
N HIS A 15 15.72 0.33 8.91
CA HIS A 15 16.10 1.74 8.83
C HIS A 15 16.11 2.37 10.22
N ALA A 16 17.11 3.24 10.47
CA ALA A 16 17.17 4.14 11.61
C ALA A 16 17.16 5.58 11.06
N LEU A 17 16.09 6.32 11.33
CA LEU A 17 15.83 7.61 10.70
C LEU A 17 15.58 8.68 11.77
N ALA A 18 16.38 9.75 11.74
CA ALA A 18 16.15 10.91 12.59
C ALA A 18 14.98 11.73 12.06
N CYS A 19 13.87 11.76 12.80
CA CYS A 19 12.67 12.52 12.41
C CYS A 19 11.97 13.09 13.65
N ASP A 20 11.03 14.01 13.41
CA ASP A 20 10.08 14.40 14.45
C ASP A 20 9.09 13.21 14.65
N PRO A 21 8.88 12.74 15.89
CA PRO A 21 8.00 11.60 16.16
C PRO A 21 6.56 11.82 15.71
N ASP A 22 6.09 13.06 15.68
CA ASP A 22 4.72 13.40 15.28
C ASP A 22 4.57 13.60 13.75
N PHE A 23 5.67 13.51 12.98
CA PHE A 23 5.57 13.58 11.52
C PHE A 23 4.75 12.41 10.97
N PRO A 24 3.95 12.64 9.92
CA PRO A 24 3.28 11.56 9.20
C PRO A 24 4.29 10.52 8.68
N LEU A 25 4.00 9.25 8.86
CA LEU A 25 4.81 8.16 8.29
C LEU A 25 4.99 8.34 6.78
N LEU A 26 4.00 8.90 6.09
CA LEU A 26 4.07 9.21 4.66
C LEU A 26 5.31 10.07 4.33
N ASP A 27 5.59 11.10 5.14
CA ASP A 27 6.72 12.00 4.89
C ASP A 27 8.05 11.30 5.17
N VAL A 28 8.11 10.44 6.19
CA VAL A 28 9.28 9.59 6.46
C VAL A 28 9.56 8.66 5.27
N LEU A 29 8.54 7.98 4.75
CA LEU A 29 8.69 7.07 3.60
C LEU A 29 9.12 7.84 2.33
N ARG A 30 8.54 9.01 2.07
CA ARG A 30 8.82 9.78 0.85
C ARG A 30 10.10 10.60 0.93
N ALA A 31 10.25 11.42 1.96
CA ALA A 31 11.39 12.32 2.09
C ALA A 31 12.60 11.61 2.72
N GLY A 32 12.38 10.71 3.66
CA GLY A 32 13.46 9.97 4.33
C GLY A 32 14.02 8.83 3.48
N LEU A 33 13.14 8.05 2.83
CA LEU A 33 13.53 6.84 2.09
C LEU A 33 13.40 6.98 0.55
N GLY A 34 12.89 8.09 0.03
CA GLY A 34 12.74 8.31 -1.40
C GLY A 34 11.65 7.47 -2.08
N LEU A 35 10.76 6.83 -1.31
CA LEU A 35 9.70 5.99 -1.85
C LEU A 35 8.60 6.84 -2.50
N ALA A 36 8.23 6.53 -3.74
CA ALA A 36 7.26 7.29 -4.52
C ALA A 36 5.86 6.66 -4.56
N GLY A 37 5.74 5.39 -4.19
CA GLY A 37 4.50 4.63 -4.22
C GLY A 37 3.42 5.18 -3.30
N PRO A 38 3.67 5.38 -2.00
CA PRO A 38 2.74 6.06 -1.12
C PRO A 38 2.61 7.54 -1.53
N ARG A 39 1.37 8.00 -1.83
CA ARG A 39 1.15 9.35 -2.37
C ARG A 39 0.32 10.21 -1.43
N PHE A 40 0.69 11.50 -1.33
CA PHE A 40 -0.10 12.47 -0.59
C PHE A 40 -1.38 12.80 -1.39
N GLY A 41 -2.54 12.69 -0.75
CA GLY A 41 -3.83 13.09 -1.33
C GLY A 41 -4.60 13.99 -0.38
N CYS A 42 -5.27 13.41 0.62
CA CYS A 42 -6.12 14.16 1.56
C CYS A 42 -5.38 14.65 2.82
N GLY A 43 -4.33 13.97 3.27
CA GLY A 43 -3.61 14.26 4.52
C GLY A 43 -4.36 13.89 5.82
N VAL A 44 -5.53 13.24 5.70
CA VAL A 44 -6.43 12.96 6.84
C VAL A 44 -7.01 11.53 6.80
N GLY A 45 -6.30 10.57 6.20
CA GLY A 45 -6.67 9.15 6.20
C GLY A 45 -7.88 8.74 5.36
N LEU A 46 -8.42 9.61 4.49
CA LEU A 46 -9.71 9.34 3.82
C LEU A 46 -9.60 8.82 2.39
N CYS A 47 -8.54 9.17 1.64
CA CYS A 47 -8.50 8.89 0.20
C CYS A 47 -7.74 7.62 -0.19
N GLY A 48 -6.96 7.04 0.71
CA GLY A 48 -6.20 5.81 0.49
C GLY A 48 -5.02 5.90 -0.48
N ALA A 49 -4.69 7.07 -1.04
CA ALA A 49 -3.55 7.20 -1.97
C ALA A 49 -2.19 6.92 -1.31
N CYS A 50 -2.11 7.08 0.01
CA CYS A 50 -0.93 6.83 0.84
C CYS A 50 -0.94 5.46 1.54
N MET A 51 -1.79 4.53 1.10
CA MET A 51 -1.94 3.22 1.73
C MET A 51 -0.62 2.44 1.74
N VAL A 52 -0.30 1.85 2.88
CA VAL A 52 0.80 0.93 3.12
C VAL A 52 0.27 -0.26 3.94
N ILE A 53 1.02 -1.36 4.00
CA ILE A 53 0.72 -2.45 4.93
C ILE A 53 1.62 -2.28 6.14
N ILE A 54 1.05 -2.23 7.34
CA ILE A 54 1.78 -2.20 8.61
C ILE A 54 1.39 -3.46 9.39
N ASP A 55 2.37 -4.30 9.70
CA ASP A 55 2.16 -5.58 10.39
C ASP A 55 1.01 -6.40 9.77
N GLY A 56 1.01 -6.52 8.45
CA GLY A 56 0.02 -7.28 7.67
C GLY A 56 -1.34 -6.59 7.49
N LYS A 57 -1.53 -5.37 7.98
CA LYS A 57 -2.82 -4.64 7.89
C LYS A 57 -2.69 -3.40 7.01
N PRO A 58 -3.64 -3.13 6.09
CA PRO A 58 -3.63 -1.91 5.30
C PRO A 58 -3.92 -0.70 6.19
N ARG A 59 -3.10 0.35 6.06
CA ARG A 59 -3.19 1.60 6.81
C ARG A 59 -2.86 2.79 5.92
N THR A 60 -3.51 3.90 6.15
CA THR A 60 -3.13 5.19 5.58
C THR A 60 -1.90 5.72 6.33
N SER A 61 -0.88 6.18 5.58
CA SER A 61 0.36 6.67 6.19
C SER A 61 0.37 8.18 6.43
N CYS A 62 -0.56 8.94 5.87
CA CYS A 62 -0.62 10.39 6.03
C CYS A 62 -1.19 10.87 7.37
N ASP A 63 -1.92 10.02 8.07
CA ASP A 63 -2.49 10.24 9.40
C ASP A 63 -1.90 9.30 10.46
N TYR A 64 -0.85 8.55 10.10
CA TYR A 64 -0.14 7.62 10.97
C TYR A 64 1.16 8.29 11.45
N PRO A 65 1.32 8.62 12.74
CA PRO A 65 2.51 9.32 13.22
C PRO A 65 3.72 8.40 13.23
N ALA A 66 4.91 8.96 12.99
CA ALA A 66 6.15 8.20 12.89
C ALA A 66 6.44 7.37 14.16
N TRP A 67 6.18 7.91 15.35
CA TRP A 67 6.37 7.18 16.61
C TRP A 67 5.55 5.87 16.67
N ALA A 68 4.38 5.82 16.04
CA ALA A 68 3.54 4.63 16.04
C ALA A 68 4.06 3.54 15.08
N ALA A 69 5.01 3.88 14.19
CA ALA A 69 5.68 2.93 13.30
C ALA A 69 6.95 2.32 13.92
N GLU A 70 7.33 2.72 15.14
CA GLU A 70 8.49 2.17 15.83
C GLU A 70 8.42 0.65 15.94
N GLY A 71 9.46 -0.05 15.47
CA GLY A 71 9.56 -1.51 15.50
C GLY A 71 8.59 -2.27 14.61
N THR A 72 7.82 -1.61 13.73
CA THR A 72 6.85 -2.26 12.86
C THR A 72 7.44 -2.68 11.50
N LEU A 73 6.74 -3.59 10.82
CA LEU A 73 7.02 -4.01 9.45
C LEU A 73 6.11 -3.22 8.49
N VAL A 74 6.71 -2.36 7.68
CA VAL A 74 5.98 -1.55 6.69
C VAL A 74 6.26 -2.08 5.29
N THR A 75 5.21 -2.40 4.54
CA THR A 75 5.32 -2.76 3.12
C THR A 75 4.62 -1.71 2.27
N THR A 76 5.34 -1.14 1.32
CA THR A 76 4.79 -0.23 0.31
C THR A 76 4.54 -0.97 -1.01
N VAL A 77 3.96 -0.31 -2.02
CA VAL A 77 3.73 -0.94 -3.32
C VAL A 77 5.04 -1.42 -3.98
N GLU A 78 6.15 -0.75 -3.71
CA GLU A 78 7.47 -1.15 -4.18
C GLU A 78 7.91 -2.49 -3.58
N GLY A 79 7.64 -2.72 -2.30
CA GLY A 79 8.02 -3.94 -1.58
C GLY A 79 7.14 -5.16 -1.87
N LEU A 80 6.08 -5.02 -2.67
CA LEU A 80 5.26 -6.16 -3.07
C LEU A 80 5.94 -7.04 -4.14
N ALA A 81 6.82 -6.47 -4.95
CA ALA A 81 7.58 -7.20 -5.96
C ALA A 81 8.80 -7.89 -5.32
N VAL A 82 9.21 -9.03 -5.88
CA VAL A 82 10.41 -9.76 -5.47
C VAL A 82 11.38 -9.84 -6.67
N GLY A 83 12.46 -9.07 -6.63
CA GLY A 83 13.33 -8.86 -7.77
C GLY A 83 12.54 -8.30 -8.96
N ASP A 84 12.70 -8.92 -10.15
CA ASP A 84 11.98 -8.50 -11.37
C ASP A 84 10.55 -9.08 -11.45
N ARG A 85 10.11 -9.84 -10.46
CA ARG A 85 8.81 -10.49 -10.47
C ARG A 85 7.77 -9.67 -9.73
N LEU A 86 6.77 -9.17 -10.46
CA LEU A 86 5.66 -8.43 -9.91
C LEU A 86 4.77 -9.32 -9.04
N HIS A 87 4.19 -8.73 -8.01
CA HIS A 87 3.12 -9.34 -7.24
C HIS A 87 1.88 -9.61 -8.14
N ALA A 88 1.12 -10.67 -7.86
CA ALA A 88 -0.04 -11.05 -8.67
C ALA A 88 -1.03 -9.89 -8.90
N VAL A 89 -1.26 -9.06 -7.88
CA VAL A 89 -2.10 -7.86 -7.99
C VAL A 89 -1.49 -6.83 -8.93
N GLN A 90 -0.19 -6.55 -8.81
CA GLN A 90 0.50 -5.59 -9.71
C GLN A 90 0.39 -6.04 -11.17
N GLN A 91 0.65 -7.32 -11.42
CA GLN A 91 0.54 -7.88 -12.77
C GLN A 91 -0.89 -7.82 -13.30
N ALA A 92 -1.90 -8.15 -12.48
CA ALA A 92 -3.30 -8.09 -12.89
C ALA A 92 -3.78 -6.67 -13.20
N PHE A 93 -3.26 -5.65 -12.48
CA PHE A 93 -3.54 -4.25 -12.79
C PHE A 93 -2.96 -3.81 -14.13
N LEU A 94 -1.78 -4.32 -14.49
CA LEU A 94 -1.17 -4.08 -15.80
C LEU A 94 -1.97 -4.75 -16.92
N ASP A 95 -2.22 -6.04 -16.79
CA ASP A 95 -2.93 -6.85 -17.79
C ASP A 95 -4.37 -6.32 -18.03
N GLY A 96 -5.05 -5.95 -16.94
CA GLY A 96 -6.42 -5.43 -16.96
C GLY A 96 -6.50 -3.94 -17.30
N GLN A 97 -5.35 -3.25 -17.52
CA GLN A 97 -5.30 -1.80 -17.70
C GLN A 97 -6.14 -1.05 -16.66
N ALA A 98 -6.01 -1.45 -15.38
CA ALA A 98 -6.85 -1.01 -14.28
C ALA A 98 -6.51 0.40 -13.75
N ALA A 99 -5.72 1.17 -14.48
CA ALA A 99 -5.35 2.54 -14.15
C ALA A 99 -5.70 3.50 -15.30
N GLN A 100 -5.90 4.78 -14.97
CA GLN A 100 -5.98 5.88 -15.93
C GLN A 100 -4.90 6.92 -15.62
N CYS A 101 -5.13 7.85 -14.68
CA CYS A 101 -4.07 8.80 -14.27
C CYS A 101 -2.99 8.15 -13.38
N GLY A 102 -3.27 7.01 -12.77
CA GLY A 102 -2.34 6.25 -11.94
C GLY A 102 -2.18 6.78 -10.50
N TYR A 103 -2.83 7.87 -10.12
CA TYR A 103 -2.57 8.50 -8.81
C TYR A 103 -3.00 7.62 -7.62
N CYS A 104 -4.18 7.02 -7.66
CA CYS A 104 -4.71 6.15 -6.62
C CYS A 104 -4.22 4.70 -6.73
N THR A 105 -3.56 4.33 -7.84
CA THR A 105 -3.27 2.95 -8.20
C THR A 105 -2.38 2.24 -7.17
N SER A 106 -1.33 2.90 -6.67
CA SER A 106 -0.44 2.33 -5.66
C SER A 106 -1.19 1.96 -4.38
N GLY A 107 -2.02 2.86 -3.86
CA GLY A 107 -2.82 2.59 -2.67
C GLY A 107 -3.84 1.46 -2.87
N MET A 108 -4.48 1.39 -4.03
CA MET A 108 -5.41 0.32 -4.36
C MET A 108 -4.74 -1.04 -4.51
N ILE A 109 -3.55 -1.09 -5.11
CA ILE A 109 -2.74 -2.32 -5.19
C ILE A 109 -2.38 -2.82 -3.79
N VAL A 110 -1.94 -1.92 -2.90
CA VAL A 110 -1.58 -2.26 -1.51
C VAL A 110 -2.80 -2.79 -0.75
N ALA A 111 -3.95 -2.11 -0.84
CA ALA A 111 -5.18 -2.55 -0.20
C ALA A 111 -5.63 -3.94 -0.71
N ALA A 112 -5.56 -4.14 -2.04
CA ALA A 112 -5.90 -5.42 -2.66
C ALA A 112 -4.92 -6.54 -2.27
N ALA A 113 -3.62 -6.26 -2.18
CA ALA A 113 -2.62 -7.23 -1.74
C ALA A 113 -2.88 -7.67 -0.29
N ALA A 114 -3.18 -6.74 0.62
CA ALA A 114 -3.55 -7.03 1.99
C ALA A 114 -4.84 -7.86 2.08
N LEU A 115 -5.85 -7.57 1.25
CA LEU A 115 -7.06 -8.37 1.16
C LEU A 115 -6.74 -9.81 0.75
N LEU A 116 -5.98 -10.00 -0.35
CA LEU A 116 -5.69 -11.35 -0.87
C LEU A 116 -4.80 -12.16 0.09
N ALA A 117 -3.95 -11.51 0.87
CA ALA A 117 -3.19 -12.17 1.94
C ALA A 117 -4.10 -12.69 3.06
N ALA A 118 -5.16 -11.95 3.41
CA ALA A 118 -6.11 -12.34 4.45
C ALA A 118 -7.22 -13.27 3.92
N SER A 119 -7.67 -13.07 2.67
CA SER A 119 -8.73 -13.85 1.99
C SER A 119 -8.31 -14.14 0.56
N PRO A 120 -7.72 -15.31 0.28
CA PRO A 120 -7.17 -15.65 -1.04
C PRO A 120 -8.23 -15.78 -2.16
N ALA A 121 -9.49 -15.96 -1.82
CA ALA A 121 -10.58 -16.12 -2.78
C ALA A 121 -11.78 -15.21 -2.41
N PRO A 122 -11.60 -13.87 -2.45
CA PRO A 122 -12.64 -12.95 -2.06
C PRO A 122 -13.79 -12.92 -3.09
N THR A 123 -14.98 -12.65 -2.60
CA THR A 123 -16.11 -12.26 -3.44
C THR A 123 -15.95 -10.85 -3.98
N GLU A 124 -16.67 -10.52 -5.06
CA GLU A 124 -16.68 -9.15 -5.59
C GLU A 124 -17.10 -8.11 -4.52
N ARG A 125 -18.03 -8.47 -3.64
CA ARG A 125 -18.48 -7.62 -2.54
C ARG A 125 -17.31 -7.33 -1.57
N GLU A 126 -16.57 -8.34 -1.16
CA GLU A 126 -15.41 -8.18 -0.26
C GLU A 126 -14.30 -7.34 -0.91
N VAL A 127 -14.08 -7.50 -2.22
CA VAL A 127 -13.13 -6.63 -2.94
C VAL A 127 -13.58 -5.17 -2.92
N ARG A 128 -14.87 -4.89 -3.15
CA ARG A 128 -15.41 -3.53 -3.10
C ARG A 128 -15.29 -2.93 -1.70
N GLU A 129 -15.67 -3.69 -0.67
CA GLU A 129 -15.54 -3.28 0.74
C GLU A 129 -14.09 -2.98 1.13
N ALA A 130 -13.14 -3.80 0.71
CA ALA A 130 -11.70 -3.57 0.98
C ALA A 130 -11.15 -2.32 0.29
N LEU A 131 -11.75 -1.91 -0.83
CA LEU A 131 -11.35 -0.73 -1.60
C LEU A 131 -12.18 0.53 -1.27
N ASP A 132 -13.15 0.47 -0.37
CA ASP A 132 -14.01 1.61 -0.02
C ASP A 132 -13.21 2.82 0.54
N GLY A 133 -12.08 2.54 1.20
CA GLY A 133 -11.13 3.57 1.67
C GLY A 133 -10.22 4.16 0.58
N ASN A 134 -10.39 3.78 -0.71
CA ASN A 134 -9.55 4.22 -1.81
C ASN A 134 -10.36 5.01 -2.85
N LEU A 135 -10.13 6.32 -2.95
CA LEU A 135 -10.86 7.17 -3.88
C LEU A 135 -10.19 7.23 -5.26
N CYS A 136 -11.00 7.03 -6.32
CA CYS A 136 -10.57 7.22 -7.70
C CYS A 136 -11.50 8.19 -8.43
N ARG A 137 -10.97 9.28 -8.99
CA ARG A 137 -11.74 10.26 -9.75
C ARG A 137 -11.92 9.87 -11.23
N CYS A 138 -11.10 8.95 -11.75
CA CYS A 138 -11.11 8.58 -13.16
C CYS A 138 -12.20 7.55 -13.53
N GLY A 139 -12.88 6.94 -12.53
CA GLY A 139 -13.97 6.00 -12.78
C GLY A 139 -13.50 4.60 -13.21
N THR A 140 -12.27 4.20 -12.90
CA THR A 140 -11.71 2.88 -13.28
C THR A 140 -12.12 1.74 -12.33
N HIS A 141 -13.01 1.97 -11.37
CA HIS A 141 -13.37 1.01 -10.32
C HIS A 141 -13.76 -0.38 -10.86
N GLY A 142 -14.53 -0.44 -11.94
CA GLY A 142 -14.91 -1.73 -12.55
C GLY A 142 -13.72 -2.57 -13.01
N ARG A 143 -12.71 -1.92 -13.65
CA ARG A 143 -11.47 -2.60 -14.07
C ARG A 143 -10.60 -2.98 -12.88
N ILE A 144 -10.56 -2.13 -11.85
CA ILE A 144 -9.80 -2.39 -10.61
C ILE A 144 -10.37 -3.63 -9.91
N VAL A 145 -11.69 -3.69 -9.69
CA VAL A 145 -12.34 -4.85 -9.06
C VAL A 145 -12.10 -6.13 -9.88
N ALA A 146 -12.24 -6.06 -11.21
CA ALA A 146 -11.96 -7.18 -12.08
C ALA A 146 -10.50 -7.65 -12.00
N ALA A 147 -9.55 -6.71 -11.93
CA ALA A 147 -8.12 -7.03 -11.78
C ALA A 147 -7.82 -7.73 -10.45
N VAL A 148 -8.43 -7.30 -9.34
CA VAL A 148 -8.26 -7.95 -8.03
C VAL A 148 -8.82 -9.37 -8.05
N LEU A 149 -10.01 -9.58 -8.61
CA LEU A 149 -10.61 -10.91 -8.77
C LEU A 149 -9.76 -11.81 -9.68
N GLU A 150 -9.16 -11.27 -10.73
CA GLU A 150 -8.24 -12.01 -11.59
C GLU A 150 -6.95 -12.38 -10.85
N ALA A 151 -6.39 -11.45 -10.06
CA ALA A 151 -5.21 -11.73 -9.22
C ALA A 151 -5.48 -12.89 -8.24
N ALA A 152 -6.68 -12.95 -7.66
CA ALA A 152 -7.10 -14.02 -6.75
C ALA A 152 -7.14 -15.41 -7.40
N ARG A 153 -7.32 -15.50 -8.74
CA ARG A 153 -7.32 -16.77 -9.49
C ARG A 153 -5.92 -17.27 -9.83
N ARG A 154 -4.93 -16.40 -9.74
CA ARG A 154 -3.54 -16.77 -10.05
C ARG A 154 -2.96 -17.61 -8.92
N PRO A 155 -2.14 -18.64 -9.22
CA PRO A 155 -1.50 -19.43 -8.17
C PRO A 155 -0.75 -18.51 -7.21
N SER A 156 -0.99 -18.66 -5.92
CA SER A 156 -0.35 -17.91 -4.84
C SER A 156 1.13 -18.33 -4.68
N GLY A 157 1.92 -18.06 -5.71
CA GLY A 157 3.39 -18.19 -5.67
C GLY A 157 4.07 -16.97 -5.08
N GLN A 158 3.33 -16.04 -4.50
CA GLN A 158 3.83 -14.77 -3.98
C GLN A 158 3.01 -14.38 -2.73
N ALA A 159 3.29 -15.07 -1.62
CA ALA A 159 2.96 -14.49 -0.34
C ALA A 159 3.78 -13.20 -0.19
N ALA A 160 3.14 -12.09 0.16
CA ALA A 160 3.84 -10.94 0.67
C ALA A 160 4.63 -11.36 1.92
N PRO A 161 5.81 -10.79 2.13
CA PRO A 161 6.60 -11.04 3.33
C PRO A 161 5.84 -10.64 4.59
#